data_aac902ff3eb05fb0892a97700d66d784
#
_entry.id   aac902ff3eb05fb0892a97700d66d784
#
_cell.length_a   1.000
_cell.length_b   1.000
_cell.length_c   1.000
_cell.angle_alpha   90.00
_cell.angle_beta   90.00
_cell.angle_gamma   90.00
#
_symmetry.space_group_name_H-M   'P 1'
#
loop_
_entity.id
_entity.type
_entity.pdbx_description
1 polymer ?
#
loop_
_entity_poly.entity_id
_entity_poly.type
_entity_poly.pdbx_seq_one_letter_code
_entity_poly.pdbx_strand_id
1 'polypeptide(L)'
;MDSEVAKNTCNYRSLSVSLLDNSAAIKPLLQQQLSIAITLTGCKACALSGVGIAPADTPGSSLVLPEMIPLYRLPDDTVVLYRSAIALKLAPLWQLPVLDIAHQLVASFLTINQDTTGQICLDFSVEVLSSGWIEFQLSDWGLATWLQHSTHAFHHDAPQPWGECVSPDKFFPVQYAHARCCSLLRLAHTQGLIKLRDLDFNTQDLRNRPPSPPNLGGTGFTPPKVGGSGGQNDGICVSPNTVSWQLVEPNPIPWLNDDQEADTGKVLLRLVYPAEQRLIAQILDVQDVMNDQAQLSEVKLATALSIVFERFYSSCRIWGEVKSQTPKLAQARLGLVVLTQALLRSLLQDYLGVPAPVEL
;
A
#
# COMPACT_ATOMS: atom_id res chain seq x y z
N MET A 1 13.87 -51.44 -6.13
CA MET A 1 13.59 -50.70 -4.87
C MET A 1 13.34 -49.26 -5.28
N ASP A 2 12.13 -49.03 -5.77
CA ASP A 2 11.72 -47.75 -6.33
C ASP A 2 11.15 -46.91 -5.18
N SER A 3 11.85 -45.83 -4.88
CA SER A 3 11.46 -44.83 -3.89
C SER A 3 10.43 -43.92 -4.55
N GLU A 4 9.16 -44.18 -4.31
CA GLU A 4 8.04 -43.35 -4.67
C GLU A 4 8.07 -42.08 -3.82
N VAL A 5 8.61 -40.99 -4.41
CA VAL A 5 8.49 -39.65 -3.86
C VAL A 5 7.02 -39.24 -3.98
N ALA A 6 6.32 -39.34 -2.88
CA ALA A 6 4.95 -38.84 -2.76
C ALA A 6 4.95 -37.34 -3.12
N LYS A 7 4.45 -37.01 -4.31
CA LYS A 7 4.07 -35.66 -4.69
C LYS A 7 2.91 -35.24 -3.81
N ASN A 8 3.20 -34.49 -2.75
CA ASN A 8 2.17 -33.72 -2.05
C ASN A 8 1.57 -32.72 -3.05
N THR A 9 0.44 -33.08 -3.61
CA THR A 9 -0.40 -32.16 -4.36
C THR A 9 -0.98 -31.16 -3.36
N CYS A 10 -0.32 -30.02 -3.21
CA CYS A 10 -0.86 -28.87 -2.52
C CYS A 10 -2.19 -28.49 -3.19
N ASN A 11 -3.29 -28.64 -2.50
CA ASN A 11 -4.61 -28.22 -2.93
C ASN A 11 -4.72 -26.69 -2.72
N TYR A 12 -4.13 -25.90 -3.62
CA TYR A 12 -4.37 -24.47 -3.67
C TYR A 12 -5.83 -24.23 -4.06
N ARG A 13 -6.57 -23.53 -3.22
CA ARG A 13 -7.92 -23.06 -3.55
C ARG A 13 -7.84 -21.58 -3.87
N SER A 14 -8.28 -21.19 -5.06
CA SER A 14 -8.43 -19.80 -5.45
C SER A 14 -9.56 -19.16 -4.65
N LEU A 15 -9.33 -17.95 -4.18
CA LEU A 15 -10.23 -17.19 -3.35
C LEU A 15 -10.24 -15.74 -3.80
N SER A 16 -11.43 -15.17 -3.98
CA SER A 16 -11.63 -13.75 -4.28
C SER A 16 -12.18 -13.05 -3.05
N VAL A 17 -11.49 -12.03 -2.56
CA VAL A 17 -11.88 -11.21 -1.41
C VAL A 17 -12.21 -9.81 -1.86
N SER A 18 -13.41 -9.32 -1.51
CA SER A 18 -13.87 -7.98 -1.89
C SER A 18 -13.14 -6.90 -1.08
N LEU A 19 -12.67 -5.87 -1.77
CA LEU A 19 -12.20 -4.64 -1.14
C LEU A 19 -13.41 -3.85 -0.62
N LEU A 20 -13.47 -3.69 0.68
CA LEU A 20 -14.47 -2.88 1.34
C LEU A 20 -13.96 -1.44 1.47
N ASP A 21 -14.80 -0.50 1.09
CA ASP A 21 -14.71 0.96 1.28
C ASP A 21 -13.34 1.56 1.62
N ASN A 22 -12.74 2.27 0.68
CA ASN A 22 -11.59 3.20 0.82
C ASN A 22 -10.32 2.72 1.54
N SER A 23 -10.31 1.56 2.19
CA SER A 23 -9.12 1.00 2.82
C SER A 23 -8.38 0.08 1.86
N ALA A 24 -7.16 0.46 1.52
CA ALA A 24 -6.29 -0.36 0.68
C ALA A 24 -5.44 -1.37 1.50
N ALA A 25 -5.63 -1.47 2.81
CA ALA A 25 -4.88 -2.37 3.67
C ALA A 25 -5.38 -3.81 3.57
N ILE A 26 -4.49 -4.74 3.23
CA ILE A 26 -4.84 -6.17 3.05
C ILE A 26 -5.00 -6.89 4.39
N LYS A 27 -4.15 -6.60 5.37
CA LYS A 27 -4.19 -7.25 6.68
C LYS A 27 -5.53 -7.08 7.39
N PRO A 28 -6.09 -5.85 7.58
CA PRO A 28 -7.41 -5.67 8.18
C PRO A 28 -8.52 -6.35 7.39
N LEU A 29 -8.44 -6.33 6.06
CA LEU A 29 -9.40 -6.99 5.19
C LEU A 29 -9.45 -8.50 5.46
N LEU A 30 -8.31 -9.18 5.47
CA LEU A 30 -8.22 -10.61 5.79
C LEU A 30 -8.67 -10.92 7.22
N GLN A 31 -8.32 -10.06 8.19
CA GLN A 31 -8.76 -10.20 9.58
C GLN A 31 -10.28 -10.11 9.71
N GLN A 32 -10.90 -9.17 9.03
CA GLN A 32 -12.36 -9.01 9.01
C GLN A 32 -13.03 -10.26 8.41
N GLN A 33 -12.55 -10.74 7.28
CA GLN A 33 -13.09 -11.93 6.63
C GLN A 33 -12.91 -13.19 7.49
N LEU A 34 -11.76 -13.34 8.16
CA LEU A 34 -11.53 -14.42 9.12
C LEU A 34 -12.48 -14.33 10.33
N SER A 35 -12.76 -13.13 10.84
CA SER A 35 -13.72 -12.91 11.93
C SER A 35 -15.12 -13.40 11.54
N ILE A 36 -15.58 -13.10 10.34
CA ILE A 36 -16.85 -13.60 9.80
C ILE A 36 -16.81 -15.12 9.66
N ALA A 37 -15.72 -15.69 9.12
CA ALA A 37 -15.57 -17.13 8.98
C ALA A 37 -15.61 -17.87 10.34
N ILE A 38 -14.98 -17.31 11.37
CA ILE A 38 -15.00 -17.84 12.75
C ILE A 38 -16.43 -17.86 13.29
N THR A 39 -17.17 -16.77 13.11
CA THR A 39 -18.56 -16.66 13.57
C THR A 39 -19.44 -17.72 12.91
N LEU A 40 -19.32 -17.88 11.59
CA LEU A 40 -20.10 -18.87 10.83
C LEU A 40 -19.75 -20.33 11.21
N THR A 41 -18.46 -20.60 11.45
CA THR A 41 -17.97 -21.92 11.83
C THR A 41 -18.42 -22.25 13.26
N GLY A 42 -18.31 -21.32 14.19
CA GLY A 42 -18.74 -21.48 15.57
C GLY A 42 -20.26 -21.77 15.70
N CYS A 43 -21.09 -21.08 14.94
CA CYS A 43 -22.53 -21.34 14.88
C CYS A 43 -22.83 -22.75 14.36
N LYS A 44 -22.10 -23.25 13.36
CA LYS A 44 -22.27 -24.61 12.82
C LYS A 44 -21.87 -25.70 13.84
N ALA A 45 -20.77 -25.48 14.57
CA ALA A 45 -20.30 -26.41 15.60
C ALA A 45 -21.34 -26.56 16.74
N CYS A 46 -21.96 -25.48 17.19
CA CYS A 46 -23.04 -25.49 18.19
C CYS A 46 -24.29 -26.22 17.68
N ALA A 47 -24.65 -26.02 16.43
CA ALA A 47 -25.83 -26.69 15.84
C ALA A 47 -25.65 -28.20 15.71
N LEU A 48 -24.47 -28.71 15.46
CA LEU A 48 -24.16 -30.13 15.34
C LEU A 48 -24.08 -30.86 16.70
N SER A 49 -23.78 -30.13 17.77
CA SER A 49 -23.64 -30.68 19.13
C SER A 49 -24.97 -30.95 19.82
N GLY A 50 -26.12 -30.60 19.24
CA GLY A 50 -27.46 -30.88 19.77
C GLY A 50 -27.76 -30.24 21.14
N VAL A 51 -26.89 -29.40 21.65
CA VAL A 51 -27.09 -28.69 22.92
C VAL A 51 -27.87 -27.42 22.61
N GLY A 52 -29.16 -27.46 22.89
CA GLY A 52 -30.09 -26.34 22.75
C GLY A 52 -29.80 -25.20 23.75
N ILE A 53 -28.62 -24.61 23.66
CA ILE A 53 -28.24 -23.45 24.46
C ILE A 53 -28.46 -22.21 23.57
N ALA A 54 -29.27 -21.29 24.08
CA ALA A 54 -29.50 -20.02 23.43
C ALA A 54 -28.17 -19.28 23.17
N PRO A 55 -28.04 -18.53 22.04
CA PRO A 55 -26.75 -18.00 21.56
C PRO A 55 -26.06 -16.98 22.47
N ALA A 56 -26.59 -16.66 23.65
CA ALA A 56 -26.06 -15.64 24.54
C ALA A 56 -25.04 -16.12 25.59
N ASP A 57 -24.98 -17.43 25.88
CA ASP A 57 -24.26 -17.94 27.07
C ASP A 57 -23.16 -18.99 26.76
N THR A 58 -22.77 -19.18 25.50
CA THR A 58 -21.65 -20.09 25.18
C THR A 58 -20.33 -19.36 25.32
N PRO A 59 -19.34 -19.83 26.13
CA PRO A 59 -18.04 -19.18 26.31
C PRO A 59 -17.11 -19.19 25.06
N GLY A 60 -17.65 -19.42 23.89
CA GLY A 60 -16.95 -19.36 22.60
C GLY A 60 -17.65 -18.46 21.58
N SER A 61 -18.81 -17.90 21.91
CA SER A 61 -19.61 -17.02 21.04
C SER A 61 -19.25 -15.53 21.19
N SER A 62 -18.17 -15.22 21.92
CA SER A 62 -17.63 -13.86 21.98
C SER A 62 -17.17 -13.49 20.57
N LEU A 63 -17.76 -12.45 20.00
CA LEU A 63 -17.33 -11.85 18.73
C LEU A 63 -15.82 -11.68 18.79
N VAL A 64 -15.08 -12.50 18.04
CA VAL A 64 -13.63 -12.32 17.91
C VAL A 64 -13.43 -11.08 17.07
N LEU A 65 -13.03 -10.00 17.72
CA LEU A 65 -12.73 -8.76 17.03
C LEU A 65 -11.62 -9.00 16.00
N PRO A 66 -11.73 -8.45 14.78
CA PRO A 66 -10.75 -8.65 13.72
C PRO A 66 -9.31 -8.38 14.18
N GLU A 67 -9.10 -7.35 15.00
CA GLU A 67 -7.80 -6.94 15.55
C GLU A 67 -7.15 -8.00 16.45
N MET A 68 -7.94 -8.90 17.04
CA MET A 68 -7.44 -10.00 17.89
C MET A 68 -6.97 -11.21 17.08
N ILE A 69 -7.23 -11.24 15.77
CA ILE A 69 -6.85 -12.34 14.89
C ILE A 69 -5.35 -12.20 14.55
N PRO A 70 -4.53 -13.19 14.94
CA PRO A 70 -3.10 -13.16 14.61
C PRO A 70 -2.91 -13.36 13.11
N LEU A 71 -2.50 -12.32 12.42
CA LEU A 71 -2.21 -12.32 11.00
C LEU A 71 -0.91 -11.53 10.77
N TYR A 72 0.06 -12.17 10.12
CA TYR A 72 1.38 -11.62 9.89
C TYR A 72 1.71 -11.72 8.40
N ARG A 73 2.21 -10.62 7.82
CA ARG A 73 2.85 -10.68 6.50
C ARG A 73 4.24 -11.28 6.67
N LEU A 74 4.59 -12.23 5.82
CA LEU A 74 5.95 -12.78 5.80
C LEU A 74 6.89 -11.84 5.03
N PRO A 75 8.15 -11.70 5.48
CA PRO A 75 9.13 -10.81 4.87
C PRO A 75 9.72 -11.44 3.60
N ASP A 76 8.89 -11.69 2.59
CA ASP A 76 9.31 -12.12 1.27
C ASP A 76 9.03 -10.98 0.29
N ASP A 77 10.05 -10.57 -0.46
CA ASP A 77 9.91 -9.48 -1.42
C ASP A 77 9.34 -9.97 -2.76
N THR A 78 9.36 -11.28 -3.02
CA THR A 78 8.92 -11.87 -4.29
C THR A 78 7.46 -12.31 -4.31
N VAL A 79 6.92 -12.60 -3.12
CA VAL A 79 5.56 -13.12 -2.94
C VAL A 79 4.88 -12.40 -1.78
N VAL A 80 3.67 -11.93 -2.00
CA VAL A 80 2.85 -11.34 -0.93
C VAL A 80 2.13 -12.44 -0.19
N LEU A 81 2.63 -12.81 0.98
CA LEU A 81 2.15 -13.94 1.78
C LEU A 81 1.79 -13.50 3.19
N TYR A 82 0.53 -13.76 3.58
CA TYR A 82 0.04 -13.58 4.94
C TYR A 82 -0.17 -14.92 5.59
N ARG A 83 0.15 -15.04 6.88
CA ARG A 83 0.03 -16.27 7.67
C ARG A 83 -0.75 -16.00 8.95
N SER A 84 -1.76 -16.86 9.24
CA SER A 84 -2.57 -16.77 10.44
C SER A 84 -2.41 -17.99 11.32
N ALA A 85 -2.25 -17.74 12.64
CA ALA A 85 -2.22 -18.76 13.69
C ALA A 85 -3.59 -18.93 14.37
N ILE A 86 -4.67 -18.45 13.77
CA ILE A 86 -5.99 -18.40 14.44
C ILE A 86 -6.53 -19.79 14.82
N ALA A 87 -6.30 -20.82 14.00
CA ALA A 87 -6.73 -22.17 14.30
C ALA A 87 -6.07 -22.71 15.57
N LEU A 88 -4.79 -22.39 15.80
CA LEU A 88 -4.05 -22.75 17.02
C LEU A 88 -4.64 -22.08 18.26
N LYS A 89 -5.09 -20.82 18.15
CA LYS A 89 -5.76 -20.12 19.25
C LYS A 89 -7.15 -20.65 19.56
N LEU A 90 -7.88 -21.09 18.54
CA LEU A 90 -9.25 -21.61 18.69
C LEU A 90 -9.29 -23.06 19.18
N ALA A 91 -8.27 -23.86 18.92
CA ALA A 91 -8.24 -25.28 19.27
C ALA A 91 -8.52 -25.55 20.76
N PRO A 92 -7.93 -24.88 21.75
CA PRO A 92 -8.23 -25.10 23.15
C PRO A 92 -9.66 -24.65 23.52
N LEU A 93 -10.21 -23.65 22.82
CA LEU A 93 -11.54 -23.11 23.07
C LEU A 93 -12.65 -24.02 22.50
N TRP A 94 -12.44 -24.56 21.30
CA TRP A 94 -13.41 -25.38 20.61
C TRP A 94 -13.23 -26.87 20.90
N GLN A 95 -12.15 -27.26 21.57
CA GLN A 95 -11.79 -28.65 21.87
C GLN A 95 -11.77 -29.55 20.62
N LEU A 96 -11.33 -29.00 19.49
CA LEU A 96 -11.22 -29.69 18.21
C LEU A 96 -9.75 -29.71 17.75
N PRO A 97 -9.36 -30.68 16.91
CA PRO A 97 -8.05 -30.70 16.29
C PRO A 97 -7.79 -29.45 15.49
N VAL A 98 -6.56 -28.90 15.60
CA VAL A 98 -6.17 -27.65 14.95
C VAL A 98 -6.39 -27.69 13.43
N LEU A 99 -6.05 -28.82 12.79
CA LEU A 99 -6.22 -28.99 11.34
C LEU A 99 -7.69 -28.97 10.92
N ASP A 100 -8.56 -29.59 11.71
CA ASP A 100 -10.00 -29.60 11.42
C ASP A 100 -10.57 -28.18 11.49
N ILE A 101 -10.15 -27.41 12.50
CA ILE A 101 -10.54 -25.99 12.64
C ILE A 101 -10.01 -25.20 11.44
N ALA A 102 -8.73 -25.35 11.06
CA ALA A 102 -8.16 -24.64 9.94
C ALA A 102 -8.90 -24.92 8.62
N HIS A 103 -9.20 -26.19 8.34
CA HIS A 103 -9.99 -26.58 7.17
C HIS A 103 -11.42 -26.07 7.19
N GLN A 104 -12.09 -26.09 8.35
CA GLN A 104 -13.44 -25.53 8.50
C GLN A 104 -13.46 -24.01 8.29
N LEU A 105 -12.47 -23.30 8.84
CA LEU A 105 -12.34 -21.85 8.65
C LEU A 105 -12.13 -21.51 7.17
N VAL A 106 -11.23 -22.21 6.48
CA VAL A 106 -10.99 -22.00 5.05
C VAL A 106 -12.25 -22.33 4.24
N ALA A 107 -12.98 -23.39 4.55
CA ALA A 107 -14.24 -23.72 3.89
C ALA A 107 -15.31 -22.64 4.08
N SER A 108 -15.44 -22.10 5.30
CA SER A 108 -16.38 -21.00 5.59
C SER A 108 -15.95 -19.71 4.91
N PHE A 109 -14.65 -19.39 4.91
CA PHE A 109 -14.07 -18.23 4.22
C PHE A 109 -14.36 -18.27 2.71
N LEU A 110 -14.23 -19.43 2.06
CA LEU A 110 -14.54 -19.62 0.64
C LEU A 110 -16.04 -19.41 0.34
N THR A 111 -16.91 -19.76 1.28
CA THR A 111 -18.37 -19.62 1.09
C THR A 111 -18.81 -18.16 1.15
N ILE A 112 -18.20 -17.34 2.00
CA ILE A 112 -18.53 -15.91 2.17
C ILE A 112 -18.29 -15.14 0.86
N ASN A 113 -17.27 -15.51 0.11
CA ASN A 113 -16.78 -14.73 -1.03
C ASN A 113 -17.37 -15.16 -2.39
N GLN A 114 -18.36 -16.07 -2.42
CA GLN A 114 -19.01 -16.50 -3.67
C GLN A 114 -20.06 -15.50 -4.21
N ASP A 115 -20.60 -14.60 -3.39
CA ASP A 115 -21.75 -13.77 -3.74
C ASP A 115 -21.40 -12.30 -4.10
N THR A 116 -20.15 -11.97 -4.34
CA THR A 116 -19.68 -10.59 -4.56
C THR A 116 -19.74 -10.17 -6.03
N THR A 117 -20.96 -10.05 -6.58
CA THR A 117 -21.16 -9.44 -7.92
C THR A 117 -21.01 -7.92 -7.84
N GLY A 118 -19.99 -7.38 -8.52
CA GLY A 118 -19.82 -5.93 -8.71
C GLY A 118 -18.82 -5.24 -7.78
N GLN A 119 -18.19 -5.95 -6.85
CA GLN A 119 -17.11 -5.41 -6.00
C GLN A 119 -15.74 -5.75 -6.56
N ILE A 120 -14.75 -4.88 -6.27
CA ILE A 120 -13.35 -5.15 -6.61
C ILE A 120 -12.86 -6.28 -5.70
N CYS A 121 -12.45 -7.40 -6.32
CA CYS A 121 -12.01 -8.59 -5.60
C CYS A 121 -10.51 -8.80 -5.74
N LEU A 122 -9.86 -9.08 -4.61
CA LEU A 122 -8.48 -9.56 -4.60
C LEU A 122 -8.46 -11.09 -4.71
N ASP A 123 -7.59 -11.60 -5.56
CA ASP A 123 -7.42 -13.04 -5.77
C ASP A 123 -6.27 -13.58 -4.91
N PHE A 124 -6.61 -14.56 -4.07
CA PHE A 124 -5.66 -15.25 -3.19
C PHE A 124 -5.66 -16.75 -3.45
N SER A 125 -4.51 -17.39 -3.30
CA SER A 125 -4.43 -18.81 -3.05
C SER A 125 -4.34 -19.05 -1.55
N VAL A 126 -5.10 -20.03 -1.04
CA VAL A 126 -5.16 -20.35 0.39
C VAL A 126 -4.68 -21.77 0.63
N GLU A 127 -3.76 -21.93 1.58
CA GLU A 127 -3.21 -23.22 1.98
C GLU A 127 -3.29 -23.40 3.49
N VAL A 128 -3.62 -24.64 3.93
CA VAL A 128 -3.55 -25.06 5.32
C VAL A 128 -2.30 -25.89 5.51
N LEU A 129 -1.35 -25.40 6.29
CA LEU A 129 -0.13 -26.14 6.61
C LEU A 129 -0.41 -27.27 7.60
N SER A 130 0.40 -28.33 7.59
CA SER A 130 0.31 -29.47 8.51
C SER A 130 0.40 -29.07 10.00
N SER A 131 0.96 -27.90 10.29
CA SER A 131 1.02 -27.29 11.63
C SER A 131 -0.27 -26.57 12.05
N GLY A 132 -1.27 -26.47 11.16
CA GLY A 132 -2.52 -25.74 11.40
C GLY A 132 -2.46 -24.23 11.14
N TRP A 133 -1.37 -23.73 10.58
CA TRP A 133 -1.31 -22.36 10.06
C TRP A 133 -2.10 -22.25 8.76
N ILE A 134 -2.74 -21.11 8.56
CA ILE A 134 -3.44 -20.78 7.32
C ILE A 134 -2.62 -19.74 6.59
N GLU A 135 -2.24 -20.02 5.36
CA GLU A 135 -1.50 -19.11 4.48
C GLU A 135 -2.39 -18.56 3.39
N PHE A 136 -2.26 -17.25 3.14
CA PHE A 136 -2.94 -16.49 2.09
C PHE A 136 -1.90 -15.87 1.20
N GLN A 137 -1.74 -16.37 0.00
CA GLN A 137 -0.82 -15.82 -1.01
C GLN A 137 -1.62 -15.00 -2.02
N LEU A 138 -1.28 -13.72 -2.15
CA LEU A 138 -1.86 -12.86 -3.17
C LEU A 138 -1.31 -13.24 -4.55
N SER A 139 -2.20 -13.44 -5.51
CA SER A 139 -1.78 -13.70 -6.90
C SER A 139 -1.26 -12.43 -7.57
N ASP A 140 -0.56 -12.56 -8.70
CA ASP A 140 -0.11 -11.41 -9.50
C ASP A 140 -1.29 -10.57 -9.99
N TRP A 141 -2.41 -11.21 -10.34
CA TRP A 141 -3.66 -10.53 -10.67
C TRP A 141 -4.24 -9.78 -9.48
N GLY A 142 -4.30 -10.43 -8.31
CA GLY A 142 -4.74 -9.81 -7.07
C GLY A 142 -3.86 -8.62 -6.69
N LEU A 143 -2.53 -8.75 -6.85
CA LEU A 143 -1.58 -7.67 -6.59
C LEU A 143 -1.75 -6.49 -7.55
N ALA A 144 -1.96 -6.75 -8.85
CA ALA A 144 -2.23 -5.72 -9.85
C ALA A 144 -3.55 -4.99 -9.54
N THR A 145 -4.59 -5.72 -9.15
CA THR A 145 -5.89 -5.18 -8.75
C THR A 145 -5.74 -4.29 -7.50
N TRP A 146 -4.99 -4.75 -6.52
CA TRP A 146 -4.70 -4.00 -5.31
C TRP A 146 -3.90 -2.71 -5.60
N LEU A 147 -2.84 -2.78 -6.41
CA LEU A 147 -2.06 -1.63 -6.84
C LEU A 147 -2.95 -0.60 -7.55
N GLN A 148 -3.83 -1.06 -8.44
CA GLN A 148 -4.77 -0.17 -9.16
C GLN A 148 -5.74 0.50 -8.19
N HIS A 149 -6.33 -0.24 -7.26
CA HIS A 149 -7.23 0.31 -6.26
C HIS A 149 -6.52 1.34 -5.36
N SER A 150 -5.32 1.01 -4.91
CA SER A 150 -4.52 1.87 -4.05
C SER A 150 -4.20 3.23 -4.68
N THR A 151 -4.08 3.31 -6.02
CA THR A 151 -3.85 4.61 -6.68
C THR A 151 -5.04 5.57 -6.58
N HIS A 152 -6.23 5.06 -6.26
CA HIS A 152 -7.46 5.86 -6.11
C HIS A 152 -7.85 6.08 -4.64
N ALA A 153 -7.38 5.26 -3.72
CA ALA A 153 -7.79 5.28 -2.31
C ALA A 153 -7.19 6.44 -1.49
N PHE A 154 -6.09 7.06 -1.94
CA PHE A 154 -5.40 8.14 -1.21
C PHE A 154 -5.98 9.53 -1.48
N HIS A 155 -7.29 9.68 -1.35
CA HIS A 155 -7.96 10.97 -1.39
C HIS A 155 -8.28 11.35 0.06
N HIS A 156 -7.34 11.98 0.75
CA HIS A 156 -7.61 12.51 2.07
C HIS A 156 -8.14 13.93 1.97
N ASP A 157 -9.20 14.19 2.72
CA ASP A 157 -9.74 15.50 3.00
C ASP A 157 -8.69 16.37 3.71
N ALA A 158 -8.94 17.68 3.69
CA ALA A 158 -8.03 18.75 4.11
C ALA A 158 -7.13 18.42 5.32
N PRO A 159 -5.86 18.86 5.29
CA PRO A 159 -4.92 18.60 6.38
C PRO A 159 -5.44 19.16 7.70
N GLN A 160 -5.30 18.36 8.76
CA GLN A 160 -5.52 18.81 10.14
C GLN A 160 -4.56 19.97 10.47
N PRO A 161 -4.97 20.95 11.26
CA PRO A 161 -4.10 22.05 11.63
C PRO A 161 -2.85 21.52 12.37
N TRP A 162 -1.70 21.96 11.90
CA TRP A 162 -0.36 21.56 12.34
C TRP A 162 -0.19 21.75 13.86
N GLY A 163 0.25 20.69 14.55
CA GLY A 163 0.78 20.78 15.90
C GLY A 163 2.17 21.46 15.92
N GLU A 164 2.69 21.70 17.11
CA GLU A 164 3.95 22.42 17.36
C GLU A 164 5.10 21.90 16.46
N CYS A 165 5.85 22.86 15.92
CA CYS A 165 6.91 22.69 14.94
C CYS A 165 7.98 21.68 15.40
N VAL A 166 7.95 20.47 14.88
CA VAL A 166 9.06 19.50 15.02
C VAL A 166 10.20 19.95 14.12
N SER A 167 11.43 19.87 14.61
CA SER A 167 12.65 20.30 13.86
C SER A 167 12.67 19.76 12.43
N PRO A 168 12.64 20.63 11.39
CA PRO A 168 12.53 20.21 9.98
C PRO A 168 13.64 19.27 9.53
N ASP A 169 14.84 19.42 10.08
CA ASP A 169 16.06 18.71 9.63
C ASP A 169 15.96 17.18 9.75
N LYS A 170 15.16 16.66 10.70
CA LYS A 170 15.01 15.21 10.90
C LYS A 170 14.25 14.52 9.76
N PHE A 171 13.39 15.26 9.07
CA PHE A 171 12.52 14.72 8.03
C PHE A 171 13.00 15.04 6.62
N PHE A 172 14.10 15.76 6.50
CA PHE A 172 14.65 16.15 5.19
C PHE A 172 14.77 14.98 4.20
N PRO A 173 15.28 13.79 4.56
CA PRO A 173 15.34 12.66 3.61
C PRO A 173 13.97 12.24 3.10
N VAL A 174 12.96 12.25 3.96
CA VAL A 174 11.58 11.87 3.62
C VAL A 174 10.93 12.94 2.73
N GLN A 175 11.13 14.23 3.08
CA GLN A 175 10.67 15.37 2.29
C GLN A 175 11.34 15.39 0.92
N TYR A 176 12.64 15.08 0.85
CA TYR A 176 13.39 14.96 -0.41
C TYR A 176 12.83 13.86 -1.30
N ALA A 177 12.58 12.67 -0.75
CA ALA A 177 11.96 11.56 -1.48
C ALA A 177 10.59 11.95 -2.04
N HIS A 178 9.75 12.63 -1.23
CA HIS A 178 8.44 13.14 -1.67
C HIS A 178 8.59 14.15 -2.82
N ALA A 179 9.43 15.17 -2.68
CA ALA A 179 9.67 16.18 -3.72
C ALA A 179 10.23 15.53 -5.01
N ARG A 180 11.06 14.48 -4.85
CA ARG A 180 11.58 13.72 -5.99
C ARG A 180 10.46 12.97 -6.72
N CYS A 181 9.55 12.32 -6.01
CA CYS A 181 8.36 11.73 -6.62
C CYS A 181 7.57 12.77 -7.42
N CYS A 182 7.31 13.93 -6.82
CA CYS A 182 6.61 15.04 -7.49
C CYS A 182 7.31 15.49 -8.77
N SER A 183 8.63 15.64 -8.75
CA SER A 183 9.42 16.02 -9.92
C SER A 183 9.33 14.98 -11.05
N LEU A 184 9.40 13.68 -10.71
CA LEU A 184 9.28 12.59 -11.68
C LEU A 184 7.89 12.56 -12.33
N LEU A 185 6.83 12.74 -11.55
CA LEU A 185 5.46 12.74 -12.04
C LEU A 185 5.18 13.93 -12.95
N ARG A 186 5.67 15.13 -12.60
CA ARG A 186 5.60 16.31 -13.48
C ARG A 186 6.31 16.08 -14.81
N LEU A 187 7.52 15.52 -14.75
CA LEU A 187 8.29 15.21 -15.96
C LEU A 187 7.56 14.16 -16.82
N ALA A 188 6.98 13.15 -16.20
CA ALA A 188 6.23 12.11 -16.92
C ALA A 188 4.98 12.67 -17.61
N HIS A 189 4.27 13.58 -16.92
CA HIS A 189 3.12 14.27 -17.49
C HIS A 189 3.50 15.17 -18.68
N THR A 190 4.53 16.00 -18.52
CA THR A 190 5.01 16.88 -19.60
C THR A 190 5.55 16.11 -20.81
N GLN A 191 6.08 14.91 -20.61
CA GLN A 191 6.55 14.04 -21.68
C GLN A 191 5.48 13.11 -22.26
N GLY A 192 4.23 13.21 -21.81
CA GLY A 192 3.10 12.43 -22.30
C GLY A 192 3.15 10.93 -21.98
N LEU A 193 3.96 10.50 -20.97
CA LEU A 193 3.97 9.12 -20.51
C LEU A 193 2.73 8.79 -19.67
N ILE A 194 2.26 9.77 -18.90
CA ILE A 194 1.06 9.70 -18.06
C ILE A 194 0.29 11.00 -18.18
N LYS A 195 -1.00 10.97 -17.83
CA LYS A 195 -1.79 12.18 -17.58
C LYS A 195 -2.17 12.22 -16.11
N LEU A 196 -1.88 13.34 -15.49
CA LEU A 196 -2.36 13.68 -14.14
C LEU A 196 -3.57 14.58 -14.29
N ARG A 197 -4.59 14.39 -13.43
CA ARG A 197 -5.77 15.27 -13.37
C ARG A 197 -5.26 16.68 -13.05
N ASP A 198 -5.94 17.68 -13.62
CA ASP A 198 -5.57 19.09 -13.56
C ASP A 198 -4.92 19.46 -12.23
N LEU A 199 -3.63 19.34 -12.25
CA LEU A 199 -2.85 20.12 -11.36
C LEU A 199 -3.19 21.54 -11.84
N ASP A 200 -3.85 22.32 -11.01
CA ASP A 200 -3.81 23.76 -11.13
C ASP A 200 -2.34 24.16 -11.03
N PHE A 201 -1.60 23.81 -12.07
CA PHE A 201 -0.41 24.55 -12.42
C PHE A 201 -0.94 25.95 -12.72
N ASN A 202 -1.00 26.76 -11.69
CA ASN A 202 -1.10 28.17 -11.88
C ASN A 202 0.16 28.54 -12.67
N THR A 203 0.08 28.36 -14.01
CA THR A 203 1.13 28.70 -14.96
C THR A 203 1.49 30.18 -14.87
N GLN A 204 0.74 30.95 -14.08
CA GLN A 204 1.05 32.32 -13.71
C GLN A 204 2.24 32.42 -12.76
N ASP A 205 2.48 31.45 -11.86
CA ASP A 205 3.63 31.47 -10.95
C ASP A 205 4.96 31.22 -11.69
N LEU A 206 4.93 30.41 -12.75
CA LEU A 206 6.12 30.20 -13.59
C LEU A 206 6.43 31.42 -14.49
N ARG A 207 5.41 32.21 -14.86
CA ARG A 207 5.62 33.45 -15.65
C ARG A 207 6.06 34.63 -14.81
N ASN A 208 5.78 34.62 -13.52
CA ASN A 208 6.15 35.69 -12.58
C ASN A 208 7.49 35.41 -11.85
N ARG A 209 8.17 34.31 -12.15
CA ARG A 209 9.50 34.08 -11.62
C ARG A 209 10.45 35.10 -12.31
N PRO A 210 11.05 36.04 -11.58
CA PRO A 210 12.01 36.96 -12.18
C PRO A 210 13.13 36.14 -12.83
N PRO A 211 13.60 36.50 -14.01
CA PRO A 211 14.70 35.83 -14.67
C PRO A 211 15.87 35.77 -13.71
N SER A 212 16.48 34.60 -13.53
CA SER A 212 17.70 34.46 -12.72
C SER A 212 18.73 35.46 -13.18
N PRO A 213 19.33 36.25 -12.30
CA PRO A 213 20.32 37.26 -12.71
C PRO A 213 21.45 36.55 -13.46
N PRO A 214 21.92 37.12 -14.58
CA PRO A 214 23.04 36.56 -15.30
C PRO A 214 24.27 36.54 -14.37
N ASN A 215 25.00 35.44 -14.41
CA ASN A 215 26.20 35.21 -13.62
C ASN A 215 27.30 36.19 -14.08
N LEU A 216 27.29 37.43 -13.58
CA LEU A 216 28.34 38.40 -13.76
C LEU A 216 29.29 38.28 -12.57
N GLY A 217 30.41 37.60 -12.79
CA GLY A 217 31.56 37.70 -11.91
C GLY A 217 32.00 39.17 -11.79
N GLY A 218 32.01 39.70 -10.58
CA GLY A 218 32.43 41.05 -10.28
C GLY A 218 32.55 41.25 -8.77
N THR A 219 33.79 41.33 -8.32
CA THR A 219 34.22 41.67 -6.97
C THR A 219 33.71 43.04 -6.54
N GLY A 220 33.14 43.15 -5.34
CA GLY A 220 32.79 44.42 -4.73
C GLY A 220 31.90 44.29 -3.51
N PHE A 221 32.48 44.00 -2.37
CA PHE A 221 31.85 44.02 -1.07
C PHE A 221 31.71 45.45 -0.57
N THR A 222 30.50 45.96 -0.39
CA THR A 222 30.19 47.05 0.52
C THR A 222 28.92 46.73 1.32
N PRO A 223 28.95 46.72 2.66
CA PRO A 223 27.79 46.49 3.47
C PRO A 223 26.89 47.71 3.55
N PRO A 224 25.57 47.62 3.41
CA PRO A 224 24.65 48.71 3.69
C PRO A 224 24.39 48.85 5.19
N LYS A 225 24.34 50.11 5.62
CA LYS A 225 24.03 50.56 6.98
C LYS A 225 22.62 50.14 7.44
N VAL A 226 22.58 49.73 8.70
CA VAL A 226 21.37 49.54 9.48
C VAL A 226 20.64 50.87 9.66
N GLY A 227 19.40 50.94 9.23
CA GLY A 227 18.43 51.97 9.57
C GLY A 227 17.10 51.27 9.82
N GLY A 228 16.67 51.29 11.10
CA GLY A 228 15.45 50.61 11.53
C GLY A 228 14.19 51.33 11.06
N SER A 229 13.19 50.53 10.73
CA SER A 229 11.79 50.89 10.79
C SER A 229 11.02 49.59 10.94
N GLY A 230 10.24 49.48 12.03
CA GLY A 230 9.43 48.32 12.32
C GLY A 230 8.35 48.12 11.26
N GLY A 231 8.50 47.05 10.51
CA GLY A 231 7.45 46.48 9.68
C GLY A 231 7.06 45.15 10.33
N GLN A 232 5.81 45.06 10.76
CA GLN A 232 5.20 43.80 11.14
C GLN A 232 5.44 42.80 10.02
N ASN A 233 6.18 41.75 10.33
CA ASN A 233 6.20 40.53 9.51
C ASN A 233 4.80 39.91 9.65
N ASP A 234 3.88 40.32 8.79
CA ASP A 234 2.76 39.48 8.42
C ASP A 234 3.35 38.23 7.77
N GLY A 235 3.53 37.22 8.60
CA GLY A 235 3.86 35.89 8.14
C GLY A 235 2.80 35.49 7.11
N ILE A 236 3.15 35.60 5.84
CA ILE A 236 2.39 34.98 4.77
C ILE A 236 2.45 33.49 5.08
N CYS A 237 1.43 32.98 5.75
CA CYS A 237 1.12 31.58 5.76
C CYS A 237 0.82 31.21 4.32
N VAL A 238 1.86 30.83 3.58
CA VAL A 238 1.71 30.15 2.30
C VAL A 238 0.92 28.90 2.63
N SER A 239 -0.35 28.88 2.27
CA SER A 239 -1.17 27.69 2.35
C SER A 239 -0.37 26.57 1.71
N PRO A 240 -0.09 25.47 2.43
CA PRO A 240 0.64 24.36 1.82
C PRO A 240 -0.20 23.90 0.62
N ASN A 241 0.36 24.02 -0.59
CA ASN A 241 -0.27 23.52 -1.80
C ASN A 241 -0.53 22.03 -1.61
N THR A 242 -1.74 21.69 -1.23
CA THR A 242 -2.22 20.32 -1.11
C THR A 242 -2.48 19.79 -2.52
N VAL A 243 -1.41 19.53 -3.24
CA VAL A 243 -1.51 18.99 -4.60
C VAL A 243 -1.76 17.49 -4.49
N SER A 244 -2.98 17.08 -4.75
CA SER A 244 -3.33 15.67 -4.91
C SER A 244 -3.01 15.24 -6.33
N TRP A 245 -2.01 14.36 -6.47
CA TRP A 245 -1.58 13.82 -7.77
C TRP A 245 -2.45 12.65 -8.16
N GLN A 246 -3.53 12.88 -8.93
CA GLN A 246 -4.35 11.82 -9.49
C GLN A 246 -3.89 11.43 -10.89
N LEU A 247 -3.58 10.15 -11.07
CA LEU A 247 -3.32 9.60 -12.38
C LEU A 247 -4.64 9.40 -13.14
N VAL A 248 -4.76 9.99 -14.33
CA VAL A 248 -5.92 9.86 -15.23
C VAL A 248 -5.64 8.86 -16.34
N GLU A 249 -4.44 8.90 -16.92
CA GLU A 249 -4.00 7.98 -17.98
C GLU A 249 -2.58 7.52 -17.73
N PRO A 250 -2.27 6.24 -17.94
CA PRO A 250 -3.19 5.17 -18.37
C PRO A 250 -4.13 4.73 -17.24
N ASN A 251 -5.37 4.37 -17.61
CA ASN A 251 -6.32 3.77 -16.68
C ASN A 251 -7.04 2.59 -17.37
N PRO A 252 -6.82 1.34 -16.93
CA PRO A 252 -5.94 0.94 -15.82
C PRO A 252 -4.45 1.13 -16.14
N ILE A 253 -3.64 1.22 -15.09
CA ILE A 253 -2.18 1.18 -15.22
C ILE A 253 -1.77 -0.22 -15.69
N PRO A 254 -0.82 -0.35 -16.64
CA PRO A 254 -0.43 -1.64 -17.21
C PRO A 254 0.47 -2.46 -16.25
N TRP A 255 -0.10 -2.90 -15.13
CA TRP A 255 0.59 -3.68 -14.10
C TRP A 255 0.99 -5.08 -14.57
N LEU A 256 0.18 -5.66 -15.48
CA LEU A 256 0.32 -7.03 -15.95
C LEU A 256 1.00 -7.11 -17.33
N ASN A 257 1.66 -8.25 -17.59
CA ASN A 257 2.23 -8.54 -18.89
C ASN A 257 1.18 -9.14 -19.83
N ASP A 258 0.79 -8.42 -20.87
CA ASP A 258 -0.16 -8.88 -21.88
C ASP A 258 0.47 -9.92 -22.84
N ASP A 259 1.80 -9.90 -22.96
CA ASP A 259 2.52 -10.65 -23.99
C ASP A 259 2.75 -12.15 -23.64
N GLN A 260 2.41 -12.56 -22.40
CA GLN A 260 2.67 -13.92 -21.90
C GLN A 260 1.43 -14.83 -21.81
N GLU A 261 0.24 -14.33 -22.17
CA GLU A 261 -1.00 -15.14 -22.14
C GLU A 261 -0.96 -16.37 -23.07
N ALA A 262 -0.13 -16.35 -24.13
CA ALA A 262 -0.22 -17.34 -25.20
C ALA A 262 0.38 -18.71 -24.83
N ASP A 263 1.35 -18.78 -23.89
CA ASP A 263 2.13 -20.00 -23.68
C ASP A 263 1.87 -20.72 -22.34
N THR A 264 1.49 -20.02 -21.29
CA THR A 264 1.29 -20.62 -19.95
C THR A 264 -0.10 -20.41 -19.35
N GLY A 265 -0.94 -19.58 -19.94
CA GLY A 265 -2.26 -19.20 -19.38
C GLY A 265 -2.16 -18.45 -18.04
N LYS A 266 -0.95 -18.07 -17.60
CA LYS A 266 -0.70 -17.41 -16.34
C LYS A 266 -0.34 -15.94 -16.57
N VAL A 267 -1.19 -15.06 -16.08
CA VAL A 267 -0.95 -13.62 -16.13
C VAL A 267 0.09 -13.27 -15.06
N LEU A 268 1.20 -12.64 -15.46
CA LEU A 268 2.29 -12.27 -14.56
C LEU A 268 2.38 -10.77 -14.38
N LEU A 269 2.82 -10.36 -13.19
CA LEU A 269 3.12 -8.97 -12.91
C LEU A 269 4.26 -8.47 -13.78
N ARG A 270 4.16 -7.24 -14.30
CA ARG A 270 5.20 -6.60 -15.12
C ARG A 270 6.41 -6.16 -14.31
N LEU A 271 6.21 -5.86 -13.04
CA LEU A 271 7.20 -5.36 -12.10
C LEU A 271 7.93 -6.53 -11.41
N VAL A 272 8.91 -7.11 -12.11
CA VAL A 272 9.63 -8.33 -11.65
C VAL A 272 11.03 -8.03 -11.10
N TYR A 273 11.52 -6.81 -11.25
CA TYR A 273 12.85 -6.46 -10.76
C TYR A 273 12.86 -6.38 -9.22
N PRO A 274 13.92 -6.86 -8.53
CA PRO A 274 13.93 -6.94 -7.07
C PRO A 274 13.67 -5.61 -6.36
N ALA A 275 14.14 -4.48 -6.93
CA ALA A 275 13.89 -3.17 -6.34
C ALA A 275 12.42 -2.72 -6.49
N GLU A 276 11.74 -3.14 -7.56
CA GLU A 276 10.29 -2.91 -7.75
C GLU A 276 9.48 -3.70 -6.73
N GLN A 277 9.78 -4.99 -6.60
CA GLN A 277 9.10 -5.90 -5.67
C GLN A 277 9.29 -5.44 -4.22
N ARG A 278 10.52 -5.00 -3.87
CA ARG A 278 10.80 -4.45 -2.54
C ARG A 278 10.03 -3.16 -2.27
N LEU A 279 9.86 -2.29 -3.27
CA LEU A 279 9.04 -1.08 -3.11
C LEU A 279 7.56 -1.44 -2.93
N ILE A 280 7.03 -2.40 -3.70
CA ILE A 280 5.66 -2.91 -3.53
C ILE A 280 5.49 -3.47 -2.11
N ALA A 281 6.42 -4.30 -1.64
CA ALA A 281 6.40 -4.86 -0.29
C ALA A 281 6.38 -3.76 0.79
N GLN A 282 7.19 -2.72 0.63
CA GLN A 282 7.23 -1.60 1.58
C GLN A 282 5.94 -0.76 1.55
N ILE A 283 5.33 -0.57 0.37
CA ILE A 283 4.04 0.11 0.23
C ILE A 283 2.95 -0.68 0.98
N LEU A 284 2.92 -2.01 0.83
CA LEU A 284 2.02 -2.90 1.57
C LEU A 284 2.20 -2.77 3.08
N ASP A 285 3.45 -2.81 3.57
CA ASP A 285 3.75 -2.68 5.00
C ASP A 285 3.25 -1.35 5.56
N VAL A 286 3.49 -0.26 4.83
CA VAL A 286 3.03 1.07 5.25
C VAL A 286 1.51 1.11 5.34
N GLN A 287 0.80 0.59 4.34
CA GLN A 287 -0.67 0.59 4.34
C GLN A 287 -1.26 -0.28 5.44
N ASP A 288 -0.73 -1.48 5.62
CA ASP A 288 -1.20 -2.39 6.67
C ASP A 288 -1.00 -1.78 8.07
N VAL A 289 0.13 -1.10 8.29
CA VAL A 289 0.44 -0.46 9.58
C VAL A 289 -0.36 0.82 9.81
N MET A 290 -0.56 1.66 8.78
CA MET A 290 -1.38 2.88 8.92
C MET A 290 -2.83 2.58 9.29
N ASN A 291 -3.33 1.39 8.95
CA ASN A 291 -4.67 0.93 9.30
C ASN A 291 -4.71 0.07 10.58
N ASP A 292 -3.55 -0.33 11.11
CA ASP A 292 -3.45 -1.02 12.38
C ASP A 292 -3.22 0.01 13.49
N GLN A 293 -4.06 0.04 14.52
CA GLN A 293 -3.91 0.96 15.67
C GLN A 293 -2.66 0.63 16.53
N ALA A 294 -1.82 -0.29 16.09
CA ALA A 294 -0.57 -0.61 16.75
C ALA A 294 0.40 0.58 16.66
N GLN A 295 0.94 0.99 17.80
CA GLN A 295 1.91 2.10 17.96
C GLN A 295 3.25 1.77 17.28
N LEU A 296 3.30 1.83 15.97
CA LEU A 296 4.57 1.85 15.24
C LEU A 296 4.97 3.31 15.00
N SER A 297 6.26 3.58 15.12
CA SER A 297 6.78 4.91 14.88
C SER A 297 6.62 5.30 13.41
N GLU A 298 5.73 6.25 13.14
CA GLU A 298 5.44 6.80 11.80
C GLU A 298 6.72 7.32 11.14
N VAL A 299 7.66 7.83 11.93
CA VAL A 299 8.99 8.26 11.48
C VAL A 299 9.77 7.10 10.86
N LYS A 300 9.71 5.91 11.48
CA LYS A 300 10.40 4.72 10.95
C LYS A 300 9.78 4.27 9.63
N LEU A 301 8.45 4.30 9.53
CA LEU A 301 7.73 3.94 8.30
C LEU A 301 8.07 4.89 7.16
N ALA A 302 8.00 6.20 7.40
CA ALA A 302 8.33 7.22 6.41
C ALA A 302 9.78 7.11 5.95
N THR A 303 10.72 6.91 6.90
CA THR A 303 12.13 6.73 6.60
C THR A 303 12.39 5.44 5.80
N ALA A 304 11.77 4.33 6.19
CA ALA A 304 11.93 3.05 5.47
C ALA A 304 11.41 3.17 4.03
N LEU A 305 10.22 3.77 3.83
CA LEU A 305 9.65 3.98 2.50
C LEU A 305 10.55 4.88 1.64
N SER A 306 11.09 5.97 2.19
CA SER A 306 12.00 6.86 1.45
C SER A 306 13.28 6.15 1.01
N ILE A 307 13.90 5.34 1.88
CA ILE A 307 15.11 4.59 1.55
C ILE A 307 14.84 3.55 0.45
N VAL A 308 13.73 2.84 0.53
CA VAL A 308 13.37 1.82 -0.47
C VAL A 308 13.03 2.49 -1.81
N PHE A 309 12.35 3.63 -1.78
CA PHE A 309 12.08 4.42 -2.98
C PHE A 309 13.37 4.91 -3.66
N GLU A 310 14.35 5.40 -2.92
CA GLU A 310 15.62 5.84 -3.50
C GLU A 310 16.39 4.67 -4.18
N ARG A 311 16.34 3.49 -3.58
CA ARG A 311 16.91 2.27 -4.19
C ARG A 311 16.19 1.90 -5.48
N PHE A 312 14.85 1.95 -5.47
CA PHE A 312 14.04 1.74 -6.68
C PHE A 312 14.42 2.75 -7.76
N TYR A 313 14.44 4.04 -7.43
CA TYR A 313 14.75 5.11 -8.38
C TYR A 313 16.16 4.98 -8.98
N SER A 314 17.15 4.59 -8.19
CA SER A 314 18.52 4.40 -8.66
C SER A 314 18.71 3.15 -9.52
N SER A 315 17.89 2.11 -9.32
CA SER A 315 18.03 0.81 -9.97
C SER A 315 17.09 0.61 -11.16
N CYS A 316 15.90 1.22 -11.12
CA CYS A 316 14.83 1.03 -12.11
C CYS A 316 14.69 2.25 -13.02
N ARG A 317 15.24 2.19 -14.21
CA ARG A 317 15.13 3.28 -15.19
C ARG A 317 13.69 3.43 -15.67
N ILE A 318 13.19 4.67 -15.73
CA ILE A 318 11.88 5.02 -16.30
C ILE A 318 12.07 5.62 -17.70
N TRP A 319 13.17 6.35 -17.90
CA TRP A 319 13.48 7.13 -19.09
C TRP A 319 14.42 6.39 -20.04
N GLY A 320 14.75 7.02 -21.15
CA GLY A 320 15.65 6.47 -22.17
C GLY A 320 15.01 5.29 -22.92
N GLU A 321 15.74 4.20 -23.00
CA GLU A 321 15.30 3.00 -23.72
C GLU A 321 14.00 2.41 -23.17
N VAL A 322 13.80 2.43 -21.87
CA VAL A 322 12.57 1.91 -21.23
C VAL A 322 11.34 2.70 -21.70
N LYS A 323 11.45 4.03 -21.80
CA LYS A 323 10.36 4.85 -22.33
C LYS A 323 10.02 4.51 -23.77
N SER A 324 11.02 4.25 -24.61
CA SER A 324 10.84 4.03 -26.06
C SER A 324 10.51 2.59 -26.41
N GLN A 325 11.13 1.60 -25.76
CA GLN A 325 11.00 0.20 -26.09
C GLN A 325 9.92 -0.51 -25.26
N THR A 326 9.77 -0.13 -23.98
CA THR A 326 8.83 -0.74 -23.03
C THR A 326 8.01 0.32 -22.29
N PRO A 327 7.22 1.15 -22.99
CA PRO A 327 6.47 2.25 -22.38
C PRO A 327 5.50 1.79 -21.28
N LYS A 328 4.89 0.61 -21.42
CA LYS A 328 4.03 0.02 -20.39
C LYS A 328 4.79 -0.25 -19.09
N LEU A 329 6.07 -0.68 -19.14
CA LEU A 329 6.90 -0.83 -17.95
C LEU A 329 7.21 0.53 -17.31
N ALA A 330 7.52 1.54 -18.12
CA ALA A 330 7.72 2.91 -17.61
C ALA A 330 6.46 3.42 -16.89
N GLN A 331 5.29 3.19 -17.46
CA GLN A 331 4.00 3.57 -16.87
C GLN A 331 3.71 2.82 -15.56
N ALA A 332 3.97 1.51 -15.51
CA ALA A 332 3.83 0.72 -14.27
C ALA A 332 4.77 1.22 -13.17
N ARG A 333 6.03 1.53 -13.49
CA ARG A 333 6.99 2.17 -12.56
C ARG A 333 6.51 3.53 -12.06
N LEU A 334 5.92 4.34 -12.94
CA LEU A 334 5.32 5.63 -12.56
C LEU A 334 4.10 5.45 -11.66
N GLY A 335 3.33 4.39 -11.82
CA GLY A 335 2.27 4.01 -10.89
C GLY A 335 2.80 3.78 -9.47
N LEU A 336 3.96 3.10 -9.32
CA LEU A 336 4.61 2.98 -8.00
C LEU A 336 5.06 4.33 -7.45
N VAL A 337 5.52 5.24 -8.32
CA VAL A 337 5.90 6.61 -7.90
C VAL A 337 4.68 7.38 -7.38
N VAL A 338 3.51 7.25 -8.03
CA VAL A 338 2.23 7.86 -7.57
C VAL A 338 1.88 7.36 -6.18
N LEU A 339 1.89 6.04 -5.97
CA LEU A 339 1.59 5.41 -4.67
C LEU A 339 2.58 5.86 -3.58
N THR A 340 3.87 5.88 -3.90
CA THR A 340 4.90 6.31 -2.95
C THR A 340 4.73 7.79 -2.58
N GLN A 341 4.45 8.65 -3.56
CA GLN A 341 4.20 10.07 -3.32
C GLN A 341 3.00 10.28 -2.40
N ALA A 342 1.89 9.61 -2.66
CA ALA A 342 0.68 9.73 -1.87
C ALA A 342 0.90 9.27 -0.41
N LEU A 343 1.59 8.13 -0.21
CA LEU A 343 1.91 7.62 1.12
C LEU A 343 2.89 8.51 1.88
N LEU A 344 3.97 8.97 1.23
CA LEU A 344 4.92 9.89 1.87
C LEU A 344 4.23 11.21 2.25
N ARG A 345 3.33 11.72 1.41
CA ARG A 345 2.54 12.90 1.73
C ARG A 345 1.67 12.66 2.96
N SER A 346 0.91 11.57 3.00
CA SER A 346 0.07 11.24 4.13
C SER A 346 0.89 11.06 5.41
N LEU A 347 2.00 10.31 5.36
CA LEU A 347 2.89 10.15 6.50
C LEU A 347 3.43 11.48 7.02
N LEU A 348 3.87 12.39 6.12
CA LEU A 348 4.39 13.70 6.49
C LEU A 348 3.28 14.60 7.05
N GLN A 349 2.15 14.72 6.34
CA GLN A 349 1.11 15.69 6.65
C GLN A 349 0.15 15.19 7.74
N ASP A 350 -0.40 13.99 7.57
CA ASP A 350 -1.50 13.52 8.42
C ASP A 350 -1.00 12.91 9.74
N TYR A 351 0.18 12.28 9.73
CA TYR A 351 0.72 11.58 10.88
C TYR A 351 1.84 12.34 11.60
N LEU A 352 2.77 12.94 10.86
CA LEU A 352 3.92 13.63 11.45
C LEU A 352 3.73 15.14 11.63
N GLY A 353 2.65 15.71 11.05
CA GLY A 353 2.39 17.15 11.10
C GLY A 353 3.50 17.99 10.46
N VAL A 354 4.18 17.46 9.42
CA VAL A 354 5.33 18.09 8.76
C VAL A 354 4.97 18.39 7.30
N PRO A 355 5.40 19.52 6.73
CA PRO A 355 5.16 19.83 5.32
C PRO A 355 5.67 18.76 4.37
N ALA A 356 4.88 18.43 3.33
CA ALA A 356 5.29 17.60 2.20
C ALA A 356 5.59 18.50 0.99
N PRO A 357 6.82 19.03 0.86
CA PRO A 357 7.17 19.97 -0.18
C PRO A 357 7.15 19.28 -1.56
N VAL A 358 6.65 19.99 -2.57
CA VAL A 358 6.62 19.49 -3.96
C VAL A 358 7.93 19.78 -4.69
N GLU A 359 8.77 20.65 -4.13
CA GLU A 359 10.11 21.04 -4.60
C GLU A 359 11.02 21.28 -3.41
N LEU A 360 12.29 20.92 -3.54
CA LEU A 360 13.36 21.19 -2.58
C LEU A 360 14.60 21.68 -3.30
#